data_707c0b78f0db17c29b48b4b4e7491a8b
#
_entry.id   707c0b78f0db17c29b48b4b4e7491a8b
#
_cell.length_a   1.000
_cell.length_b   1.000
_cell.length_c   1.000
_cell.angle_alpha   90.00
_cell.angle_beta   90.00
_cell.angle_gamma   90.00
#
_symmetry.space_group_name_H-M   'P 1'
#
loop_
_entity.id
_entity.type
_entity.pdbx_description
1 polymer ?
#
loop_
_entity_poly.entity_id
_entity_poly.type
_entity_poly.pdbx_seq_one_letter_code
_entity_poly.pdbx_strand_id
1 'polypeptide(L)' 'MIDEAKIRRINELSRKAKSPEGLTEEEIKERTLLRQEYVAAVRMNLCAQL' A
#
# COMPACT_ATOMS: atom_id res chain seq x y z
N MET A 1 11.23 5.91 5.78
CA MET A 1 9.92 6.57 5.66
C MET A 1 9.30 6.26 4.32
N ILE A 2 7.98 6.19 4.29
CA ILE A 2 7.28 5.93 3.04
C ILE A 2 7.11 7.23 2.28
N ASP A 3 7.30 7.19 0.97
CA ASP A 3 7.20 8.36 0.12
C ASP A 3 5.75 8.68 -0.23
N GLU A 4 5.45 9.97 -0.46
CA GLU A 4 4.13 10.37 -0.93
C GLU A 4 3.77 9.68 -2.24
N ALA A 5 4.75 9.49 -3.12
CA ALA A 5 4.52 8.81 -4.39
C ALA A 5 3.99 7.39 -4.17
N LYS A 6 4.54 6.69 -3.18
CA LYS A 6 4.08 5.35 -2.85
C LYS A 6 2.67 5.37 -2.28
N ILE A 7 2.38 6.34 -1.44
CA ILE A 7 1.02 6.48 -0.87
C ILE A 7 0.01 6.75 -1.98
N ARG A 8 0.35 7.63 -2.91
CA ARG A 8 -0.52 7.91 -4.05
C ARG A 8 -0.75 6.65 -4.89
N ARG A 9 0.31 5.88 -5.09
CA ARG A 9 0.20 4.64 -5.86
C ARG A 9 -0.72 3.65 -5.18
N ILE A 10 -0.61 3.52 -3.87
CA ILE A 10 -1.50 2.65 -3.09
C ILE A 10 -2.95 3.11 -3.27
N ASN A 11 -3.19 4.42 -3.19
CA ASN A 11 -4.54 4.96 -3.35
C ASN A 11 -5.08 4.70 -4.76
N GLU A 12 -4.26 4.89 -5.78
CA GLU A 12 -4.66 4.61 -7.15
C GLU A 12 -5.03 3.15 -7.33
N LEU A 13 -4.20 2.25 -6.81
CA LEU A 13 -4.47 0.83 -6.90
C LEU A 13 -5.72 0.44 -6.13
N SER A 14 -5.95 1.05 -4.97
CA SER A 14 -7.16 0.81 -4.20
C SER A 14 -8.41 1.23 -4.96
N ARG A 15 -8.37 2.38 -5.62
CA ARG A 15 -9.48 2.83 -6.46
C ARG A 15 -9.72 1.88 -7.62
N LYS A 16 -8.64 1.45 -8.25
CA LYS A 16 -8.74 0.54 -9.38
C LYS A 16 -9.32 -0.80 -8.95
N ALA A 17 -8.96 -1.26 -7.75
CA ALA A 17 -9.50 -2.50 -7.22
C ALA A 17 -11.01 -2.44 -7.04
N LYS A 18 -11.56 -1.26 -6.78
CA LYS A 18 -13.00 -1.07 -6.62
C LYS A 18 -13.72 -0.94 -7.96
N SER A 19 -12.99 -0.71 -9.04
CA SER A 19 -13.60 -0.58 -10.35
C SER A 19 -14.00 -1.96 -10.89
N PRO A 20 -14.92 -2.02 -11.88
CA PRO A 20 -15.33 -3.29 -12.46
C PRO A 20 -14.19 -4.09 -13.10
N GLU A 21 -13.14 -3.40 -13.54
CA GLU A 21 -12.00 -4.06 -14.15
C GLU A 21 -11.09 -4.73 -13.13
N GLY A 22 -11.03 -4.18 -11.92
CA GLY A 22 -10.18 -4.71 -10.87
C GLY A 22 -8.70 -4.50 -11.16
N LEU A 23 -7.86 -5.23 -10.44
CA LEU A 23 -6.41 -5.15 -10.58
C LEU A 23 -5.87 -6.34 -11.35
N THR A 24 -4.79 -6.11 -12.12
CA THR A 24 -4.05 -7.20 -12.73
C THR A 24 -3.20 -7.88 -11.65
N GLU A 25 -2.68 -9.07 -11.98
CA GLU A 25 -1.83 -9.80 -11.04
C GLU A 25 -0.60 -8.97 -10.63
N GLU A 26 -0.01 -8.29 -11.59
CA GLU A 26 1.14 -7.43 -11.31
C GLU A 26 0.77 -6.29 -10.37
N GLU A 27 -0.38 -5.70 -10.60
CA GLU A 27 -0.87 -4.61 -9.76
C GLU A 27 -1.19 -5.09 -8.34
N ILE A 28 -1.72 -6.29 -8.22
CA ILE A 28 -1.99 -6.88 -6.91
C ILE A 28 -0.69 -7.08 -6.15
N LYS A 29 0.34 -7.59 -6.82
CA LYS A 29 1.65 -7.78 -6.21
C LYS A 29 2.26 -6.46 -5.79
N GLU A 30 2.20 -5.46 -6.67
CA GLU A 30 2.71 -4.13 -6.36
C GLU A 30 2.01 -3.55 -5.14
N ARG A 31 0.68 -3.61 -5.13
CA ARG A 31 -0.10 -3.11 -4.01
C ARG A 31 0.27 -3.81 -2.71
N THR A 32 0.43 -5.13 -2.76
CA THR A 32 0.80 -5.91 -1.58
C THR A 32 2.16 -5.47 -1.04
N LEU A 33 3.14 -5.30 -1.92
CA LEU A 33 4.47 -4.85 -1.51
C LEU A 33 4.43 -3.45 -0.90
N LEU A 34 3.71 -2.54 -1.52
CA LEU A 34 3.57 -1.18 -1.02
C LEU A 34 2.88 -1.16 0.34
N ARG A 35 1.85 -1.97 0.51
CA ARG A 35 1.15 -2.07 1.80
C ARG A 35 2.05 -2.64 2.88
N GLN A 36 2.89 -3.61 2.54
CA GLN A 36 3.83 -4.18 3.50
C GLN A 36 4.80 -3.12 4.00
N GLU A 37 5.31 -2.29 3.12
CA GLU A 37 6.18 -1.19 3.53
C GLU A 37 5.45 -0.21 4.44
N TYR A 38 4.23 0.13 4.08
CA TYR A 38 3.42 1.05 4.87
C TYR A 38 3.14 0.47 6.26
N VAL A 39 2.72 -0.76 6.32
CA VAL A 39 2.40 -1.43 7.58
C VAL A 39 3.66 -1.56 8.44
N ALA A 40 4.80 -1.88 7.84
CA ALA A 40 6.04 -1.98 8.59
C ALA A 40 6.41 -0.64 9.22
N ALA A 41 6.24 0.46 8.48
CA ALA A 41 6.52 1.78 9.02
C ALA A 41 5.60 2.12 10.19
N VAL A 42 4.31 1.79 10.05
CA VAL A 42 3.33 2.02 11.12
C VAL A 42 3.64 1.17 12.34
N ARG A 43 4.02 -0.10 12.12
CA ARG A 43 4.37 -1.00 13.22
C ARG A 43 5.57 -0.52 14.00
N MET A 44 6.56 0.01 13.31
CA MET A 44 7.74 0.55 14.00
C MET A 44 7.35 1.68 14.96
N ASN A 45 6.45 2.53 14.52
CA ASN A 45 5.97 3.62 15.37
C ASN A 45 5.13 3.10 16.53
N LEU A 46 4.31 2.09 16.29
CA LEU A 46 3.47 1.51 17.34
C LEU A 46 4.27 0.73 18.36
N CYS A 47 5.31 0.03 17.93
CA CYS A 47 6.17 -0.71 18.85
C CYS A 47 6.85 0.19 19.85
N ALA A 48 7.11 1.43 19.47
CA ALA A 48 7.72 2.39 20.38
C ALA A 48 6.77 2.77 21.52
N GLN A 49 5.49 2.54 21.37
CA GLN A 49 4.50 2.86 22.38
C GLN A 49 4.21 1.71 23.35
N LEU A 50 4.62 0.54 22.96
CA LEU A 50 4.43 -0.64 23.81
C LEU A 50 5.68 -0.88 24.65
#